data_2090b57881a2c9e1fe64164bdeb9b2ea
#
_entry.id   2090b57881a2c9e1fe64164bdeb9b2ea
#
_cell.length_a   1.000
_cell.length_b   1.000
_cell.length_c   1.000
_cell.angle_alpha   90.00
_cell.angle_beta   90.00
_cell.angle_gamma   90.00
#
_symmetry.space_group_name_H-M   'P 1'
#
loop_
_entity.id
_entity.type
_entity.pdbx_description
1 polymer ?
#
loop_
_entity_poly.entity_id
_entity_poly.type
_entity_poly.pdbx_seq_one_letter_code
_entity_poly.pdbx_strand_id
1 'polypeptide(L)' 'MKSPFNGERLKKARLYRGLTVAELAAQVECQRQTLSMYEISKSQPADVHIVEKIAGILDFPVKFFYENSAQEVSS' A
#
# COMPACT_ATOMS: atom_id res chain seq x y z
N MET A 1 4.19 -1.72 -19.68
CA MET A 1 4.83 -1.02 -18.57
C MET A 1 4.14 -1.31 -17.26
N LYS A 2 4.92 -1.47 -16.22
CA LYS A 2 4.35 -1.70 -14.91
C LYS A 2 3.85 -0.42 -14.31
N SER A 3 2.69 -0.49 -13.66
CA SER A 3 2.18 0.64 -12.91
C SER A 3 3.02 0.83 -11.65
N PRO A 4 3.22 2.07 -11.22
CA PRO A 4 3.90 2.30 -9.95
C PRO A 4 3.03 1.85 -8.79
N PHE A 5 3.65 1.70 -7.63
CA PHE A 5 2.93 1.40 -6.41
C PHE A 5 1.90 2.50 -6.13
N ASN A 6 0.69 2.09 -5.84
CA ASN A 6 -0.41 3.04 -5.63
C ASN A 6 -0.63 3.25 -4.14
N GLY A 7 -0.14 4.38 -3.64
CA GLY A 7 -0.27 4.70 -2.23
C GLY A 7 -1.71 4.89 -1.77
N GLU A 8 -2.56 5.38 -2.67
CA GLU A 8 -3.97 5.54 -2.37
C GLU A 8 -4.64 4.22 -2.05
N ARG A 9 -4.26 3.19 -2.80
CA ARG A 9 -4.80 1.85 -2.56
C ARG A 9 -4.32 1.31 -1.22
N LEU A 10 -3.07 1.60 -0.87
CA LEU A 10 -2.57 1.21 0.44
C LEU A 10 -3.40 1.84 1.54
N LYS A 11 -3.67 3.13 1.44
CA LYS A 11 -4.47 3.82 2.43
C LYS A 11 -5.88 3.24 2.49
N LYS A 12 -6.49 2.98 1.34
CA LYS A 12 -7.84 2.41 1.30
C LYS A 12 -7.88 1.05 1.97
N ALA A 13 -6.93 0.19 1.67
CA ALA A 13 -6.89 -1.15 2.26
C ALA A 13 -6.70 -1.08 3.77
N ARG A 14 -5.81 -0.19 4.21
CA ARG A 14 -5.56 0.01 5.63
C ARG A 14 -6.83 0.43 6.36
N LEU A 15 -7.50 1.44 5.82
CA LEU A 15 -8.73 1.94 6.43
C LEU A 15 -9.84 0.90 6.39
N TYR A 16 -9.88 0.13 5.32
CA TYR A 16 -10.87 -0.94 5.21
C TYR A 16 -10.71 -1.95 6.35
N ARG A 17 -9.47 -2.20 6.77
CA ARG A 17 -9.19 -3.11 7.88
C ARG A 17 -9.25 -2.42 9.23
N GLY A 18 -9.50 -1.11 9.26
CA GLY A 18 -9.63 -0.37 10.51
C GLY A 18 -8.31 -0.16 11.24
N LEU A 19 -7.21 -0.08 10.51
CA LEU A 19 -5.90 0.09 11.12
C LEU A 19 -5.41 1.52 11.00
N THR A 20 -4.71 1.98 12.03
CA THR A 20 -3.99 3.25 11.93
C THR A 20 -2.66 3.02 11.22
N VAL A 21 -2.05 4.13 10.78
CA VAL A 21 -0.72 4.05 10.16
C VAL A 21 0.27 3.41 11.13
N ALA A 22 0.21 3.80 12.40
CA ALA A 22 1.13 3.26 13.39
C ALA A 22 0.94 1.76 13.57
N GLU A 23 -0.30 1.31 13.58
CA GLU A 23 -0.58 -0.11 13.75
C GLU A 23 -0.07 -0.93 12.58
N LEU A 24 -0.31 -0.45 11.38
CA LEU A 24 0.16 -1.18 10.20
C LEU A 24 1.68 -1.15 10.12
N ALA A 25 2.29 0.00 10.42
CA ALA A 25 3.74 0.12 10.38
C ALA A 25 4.40 -0.86 11.34
N ALA A 26 3.81 -1.03 12.52
CA ALA A 26 4.34 -1.98 13.50
C ALA A 26 4.29 -3.41 12.96
N GLN A 27 3.21 -3.76 12.27
CA GLN A 27 3.07 -5.11 11.72
C GLN A 27 3.99 -5.34 10.53
N VAL A 28 4.21 -4.31 9.74
CA VAL A 28 5.13 -4.38 8.60
C VAL A 28 6.58 -4.29 9.05
N GLU A 29 6.79 -3.85 10.27
CA GLU A 29 8.14 -3.65 10.85
C GLU A 29 8.89 -2.54 10.13
N CYS A 30 8.17 -1.45 9.86
CA CYS A 30 8.79 -0.26 9.31
C CYS A 30 8.39 0.93 10.16
N GLN A 31 9.00 2.08 9.89
CA GLN A 31 8.68 3.28 10.61
C GLN A 31 7.34 3.85 10.13
N ARG A 32 6.61 4.46 11.06
CA ARG A 32 5.32 5.07 10.73
C ARG A 32 5.48 6.10 9.61
N GLN A 33 6.54 6.90 9.68
CA GLN A 33 6.79 7.92 8.68
C GLN A 33 7.01 7.31 7.30
N THR A 34 7.72 6.18 7.25
CA THR A 34 7.95 5.49 5.99
C THR A 34 6.64 5.05 5.36
N LEU A 35 5.78 4.44 6.16
CA LEU A 35 4.49 3.98 5.65
C LEU A 35 3.63 5.15 5.18
N SER A 36 3.64 6.24 5.95
CA SER A 36 2.89 7.43 5.58
C SER A 36 3.36 7.98 4.23
N MET A 37 4.67 7.97 3.99
CA MET A 37 5.23 8.42 2.72
C MET A 37 4.77 7.54 1.56
N TYR A 38 4.64 6.24 1.79
CA TYR A 38 4.12 5.34 0.77
C TYR A 38 2.68 5.71 0.43
N GLU A 39 1.87 6.03 1.43
CA GLU A 39 0.44 6.33 1.20
C GLU A 39 0.23 7.61 0.41
N ILE A 40 1.09 8.58 0.59
CA ILE A 40 0.95 9.85 -0.14
C ILE A 40 1.79 9.88 -1.42
N SER A 41 2.35 8.74 -1.79
CA SER A 41 3.12 8.56 -3.03
C SER A 41 4.39 9.42 -3.09
N LYS A 42 4.90 9.82 -1.95
CA LYS A 42 6.19 10.51 -1.88
C LYS A 42 7.35 9.53 -1.95
N SER A 43 7.07 8.28 -1.66
CA SER A 43 8.06 7.22 -1.66
C SER A 43 7.37 5.94 -2.08
N GLN A 44 8.15 4.99 -2.59
CA GLN A 44 7.62 3.68 -2.96
C GLN A 44 8.45 2.61 -2.27
N PRO A 45 7.80 1.47 -1.93
CA PRO A 45 8.57 0.36 -1.38
C PRO A 45 9.67 -0.05 -2.36
N ALA A 46 10.87 -0.17 -1.86
CA ALA A 46 12.02 -0.51 -2.70
C ALA A 46 12.03 -1.97 -3.09
N ASP A 47 11.33 -2.80 -2.34
CA ASP A 47 11.37 -4.25 -2.48
C ASP A 47 9.95 -4.79 -2.52
N VAL A 48 9.68 -5.64 -3.50
CA VAL A 48 8.36 -6.25 -3.62
C VAL A 48 8.01 -7.06 -2.37
N HIS A 49 8.99 -7.54 -1.62
CA HIS A 49 8.72 -8.28 -0.40
C HIS A 49 8.01 -7.43 0.64
N ILE A 50 8.29 -6.13 0.65
CA ILE A 50 7.58 -5.21 1.55
C ILE A 50 6.12 -5.15 1.15
N VAL A 51 5.85 -5.07 -0.15
CA VAL A 51 4.47 -5.04 -0.65
C VAL A 51 3.76 -6.35 -0.35
N GLU A 52 4.46 -7.46 -0.52
CA GLU A 52 3.89 -8.77 -0.21
C GLU A 52 3.50 -8.87 1.27
N LYS A 53 4.34 -8.33 2.13
CA LYS A 53 4.08 -8.33 3.56
C LYS A 53 2.85 -7.48 3.88
N ILE A 54 2.78 -6.29 3.31
CA ILE A 54 1.62 -5.42 3.47
C ILE A 54 0.35 -6.13 2.97
N ALA A 55 0.44 -6.73 1.80
CA ALA A 55 -0.70 -7.41 1.20
C ALA A 55 -1.19 -8.56 2.08
N GLY A 56 -0.25 -9.31 2.64
CA GLY A 56 -0.61 -10.41 3.53
C GLY A 56 -1.28 -9.95 4.82
N ILE A 57 -0.78 -8.87 5.39
CA ILE A 57 -1.34 -8.31 6.61
C ILE A 57 -2.74 -7.77 6.36
N LEU A 58 -2.93 -7.09 5.24
CA LEU A 58 -4.21 -6.47 4.92
C LEU A 58 -5.16 -7.44 4.20
N ASP A 59 -4.66 -8.60 3.80
CA ASP A 59 -5.44 -9.62 3.10
C ASP A 59 -6.00 -9.09 1.77
N PHE A 60 -5.12 -8.48 1.00
CA PHE A 60 -5.41 -8.03 -0.35
C PHE A 60 -4.36 -8.60 -1.30
N PRO A 61 -4.71 -8.84 -2.57
CA PRO A 61 -3.70 -9.32 -3.51
C PRO A 61 -2.65 -8.25 -3.79
N VAL A 62 -1.43 -8.67 -4.05
CA VAL A 62 -0.33 -7.74 -4.31
C VAL A 62 -0.67 -6.79 -5.47
N LYS A 63 -1.29 -7.33 -6.52
CA LYS A 63 -1.60 -6.51 -7.69
C LYS A 63 -2.52 -5.34 -7.37
N PHE A 64 -3.31 -5.45 -6.30
CA PHE A 64 -4.21 -4.38 -5.90
C PHE A 64 -3.44 -3.08 -5.65
N PHE A 65 -2.24 -3.18 -5.13
CA PHE A 65 -1.43 -2.02 -4.80
C PHE A 65 -0.69 -1.43 -5.99
N TYR A 66 -0.78 -2.09 -7.13
CA TYR A 66 -0.16 -1.62 -8.36
C TYR A 66 -1.18 -1.21 -9.41
N GLU A 67 -2.46 -1.29 -9.08
CA GLU A 67 -3.52 -0.89 -10.00
C GLU A 67 -3.74 0.60 -9.91
N ASN A 68 -4.06 1.19 -11.05
CA ASN A 68 -4.34 2.60 -11.12
C ASN A 68 -5.85 2.81 -11.06
N SER A 69 -6.31 3.55 -10.06
CA SER A 69 -7.74 3.79 -9.90
C SER A 69 -8.36 4.46 -11.12
N ALA A 70 -7.61 5.31 -11.80
CA ALA A 70 -8.12 6.00 -12.97
C ALA A 70 -8.40 5.04 -14.11
N GLN A 71 -7.68 3.95 -14.20
CA GLN A 71 -7.90 2.97 -15.25
C GLN A 71 -9.22 2.25 -15.10
N GLU A 72 -9.67 2.11 -13.89
CA GLU A 72 -10.93 1.44 -13.63
C GLU A 72 -12.11 2.20 -14.23
N VAL A 73 -11.98 3.51 -14.27
CA VAL A 73 -13.05 4.37 -14.78
C VAL A 73 -13.04 4.42 -16.29
N SER A 74 -11.87 4.37 -16.88
CA SER A 74 -11.74 4.57 -18.32
C SER A 74 -12.01 3.33 -19.14
N SER A 75 -12.06 2.19 -18.54
CA SER A 75 -12.35 0.95 -19.30
C SER A 75 -13.85 0.61 -19.34
#